data_3f7817dd67ddedc938cb9bbef3336150
#
_entry.id   3f7817dd67ddedc938cb9bbef3336150
#
_cell.length_a   1.000
_cell.length_b   1.000
_cell.length_c   1.000
_cell.angle_alpha   90.00
_cell.angle_beta   90.00
_cell.angle_gamma   90.00
#
_symmetry.space_group_name_H-M   'P 1'
#
loop_
_entity.id
_entity.type
_entity.pdbx_description
1 polymer ?
#
loop_
_entity_poly.entity_id
_entity_poly.type
_entity_poly.pdbx_seq_one_letter_code
_entity_poly.pdbx_strand_id
1 'polypeptide(L)'
;MANKPNIVFIHTDQLQYAAIRAHGCLYTDTPAIDAFIAGGTSFALSYSANPVCCPARTSWYTGRMSSEHGITGNAGKLAESFPDLGQWLSKHGYECYYGGKWHVPGRNVSDSFKIMAGSGNGEQYDAALGFQAEAFLLSRLSGPSAAPFFLNLGFLNPHDIGSATYSQACKYEFAEVVADRLPPLPPSYDQNAKALGDDTRVRYMMYIYYRLVEMVDRELGRVFRVIANSDLAANTLVIFSADHGEMLAAHNQIRKGEAYEEAARVPLVVSFPGVVKSGISDREHLVSGVDITATILDYAGAPPMPGMTFARSLRPLLEGKPAPWREYVATETASGSTMIRTLEHKYVTSAAGDEFYDLAGDPGEMKNLIADGAAAEMVANHKRLLTEYRSTIDILPELRNGWSVKKGRGGDDE
;
A
#
# COMPACT_ATOMS: atom_id res chain seq x y z
N MET A 1 -3.80 -16.66 -30.22
CA MET A 1 -4.05 -16.30 -28.82
C MET A 1 -3.47 -14.90 -28.63
N ALA A 2 -4.20 -13.98 -27.99
CA ALA A 2 -3.64 -12.66 -27.70
C ALA A 2 -2.37 -12.85 -26.86
N ASN A 3 -1.32 -12.08 -27.17
CA ASN A 3 -0.05 -12.17 -26.47
C ASN A 3 -0.29 -11.69 -25.02
N LYS A 4 0.02 -12.52 -24.02
CA LYS A 4 -0.12 -12.16 -22.61
C LYS A 4 0.88 -11.04 -22.28
N PRO A 5 0.48 -9.96 -21.59
CA PRO A 5 1.41 -8.90 -21.23
C PRO A 5 2.43 -9.38 -20.18
N ASN A 6 3.59 -8.77 -20.17
CA ASN A 6 4.44 -8.77 -18.99
C ASN A 6 3.75 -7.97 -17.88
N ILE A 7 4.02 -8.30 -16.64
CA ILE A 7 3.45 -7.60 -15.48
C ILE A 7 4.58 -7.23 -14.53
N VAL A 8 4.64 -5.97 -14.15
CA VAL A 8 5.58 -5.45 -13.16
C VAL A 8 4.77 -4.84 -12.01
N PHE A 9 4.84 -5.45 -10.85
CA PHE A 9 4.26 -4.90 -9.63
C PHE A 9 5.39 -4.34 -8.77
N ILE A 10 5.35 -3.04 -8.57
CA ILE A 10 6.32 -2.28 -7.80
C ILE A 10 5.62 -1.75 -6.56
N HIS A 11 6.19 -1.98 -5.41
CA HIS A 11 5.65 -1.44 -4.17
C HIS A 11 6.76 -0.94 -3.25
N THR A 12 6.41 0.07 -2.47
CA THR A 12 7.25 0.64 -1.40
C THR A 12 6.67 0.25 -0.04
N ASP A 13 7.50 0.27 0.98
CA ASP A 13 7.09 0.05 2.36
C ASP A 13 6.88 1.39 3.07
N GLN A 14 5.69 1.57 3.65
CA GLN A 14 5.36 2.71 4.50
C GLN A 14 5.27 4.07 3.78
N LEU A 15 4.90 4.08 2.48
CA LEU A 15 4.76 5.34 1.73
C LEU A 15 3.34 5.91 1.87
N GLN A 16 3.24 7.00 2.63
CA GLN A 16 2.01 7.77 2.79
C GLN A 16 1.56 8.39 1.45
N TYR A 17 0.26 8.31 1.13
CA TYR A 17 -0.32 8.90 -0.08
C TYR A 17 0.03 10.38 -0.23
N ALA A 18 -0.10 11.15 0.86
CA ALA A 18 0.12 12.59 0.88
C ALA A 18 1.60 13.00 0.80
N ALA A 19 2.55 12.06 0.85
CA ALA A 19 3.98 12.35 0.76
C ALA A 19 4.50 12.50 -0.68
N ILE A 20 3.66 12.26 -1.69
CA ILE A 20 4.01 12.38 -3.12
C ILE A 20 3.71 13.80 -3.61
N ARG A 21 4.63 14.39 -4.40
CA ARG A 21 4.49 15.75 -4.92
C ARG A 21 3.24 15.95 -5.78
N ALA A 22 2.95 15.04 -6.69
CA ALA A 22 1.75 15.06 -7.52
C ALA A 22 0.44 14.95 -6.72
N HIS A 23 0.49 14.47 -5.49
CA HIS A 23 -0.65 14.42 -4.56
C HIS A 23 -0.74 15.66 -3.66
N GLY A 24 0.14 16.65 -3.86
CA GLY A 24 0.10 17.94 -3.17
C GLY A 24 1.16 18.13 -2.09
N CYS A 25 2.09 17.20 -1.88
CA CYS A 25 3.18 17.39 -0.94
C CYS A 25 4.12 18.51 -1.41
N LEU A 26 4.36 19.50 -0.55
CA LEU A 26 5.27 20.59 -0.85
C LEU A 26 6.71 20.35 -0.35
N TYR A 27 6.92 19.25 0.38
CA TYR A 27 8.17 18.96 1.13
C TYR A 27 8.97 17.82 0.53
N THR A 28 8.47 17.21 -0.55
CA THR A 28 9.15 16.17 -1.33
C THR A 28 9.30 16.59 -2.78
N ASP A 29 10.32 16.04 -3.44
CA ASP A 29 10.50 16.09 -4.88
C ASP A 29 10.50 14.67 -5.43
N THR A 30 9.42 14.29 -6.13
CA THR A 30 9.18 12.92 -6.59
C THR A 30 8.98 12.85 -8.12
N PRO A 31 9.95 13.35 -8.92
CA PRO A 31 9.78 13.50 -10.36
C PRO A 31 9.51 12.19 -11.10
N ALA A 32 10.02 11.07 -10.61
CA ALA A 32 9.81 9.77 -11.26
C ALA A 32 8.39 9.24 -11.00
N ILE A 33 7.93 9.30 -9.75
CA ILE A 33 6.55 8.93 -9.38
C ILE A 33 5.55 9.87 -10.05
N ASP A 34 5.82 11.19 -10.06
CA ASP A 34 4.96 12.20 -10.69
C ASP A 34 4.81 11.96 -12.19
N ALA A 35 5.91 11.66 -12.89
CA ALA A 35 5.88 11.30 -14.31
C ALA A 35 5.10 9.98 -14.56
N PHE A 36 5.23 9.01 -13.66
CA PHE A 36 4.50 7.75 -13.76
C PHE A 36 2.99 7.96 -13.53
N ILE A 37 2.60 8.81 -12.57
CA ILE A 37 1.21 9.24 -12.35
C ILE A 37 0.64 9.92 -13.59
N ALA A 38 1.40 10.84 -14.19
CA ALA A 38 0.98 11.54 -15.40
C ALA A 38 0.84 10.60 -16.61
N GLY A 39 1.60 9.52 -16.65
CA GLY A 39 1.58 8.50 -17.72
C GLY A 39 0.58 7.37 -17.53
N GLY A 40 -0.17 7.34 -16.42
CA GLY A 40 -1.09 6.25 -16.08
C GLY A 40 -2.46 6.71 -15.57
N THR A 41 -3.16 5.78 -14.97
CA THR A 41 -4.35 6.05 -14.15
C THR A 41 -3.98 5.93 -12.68
N SER A 42 -4.17 7.00 -11.90
CA SER A 42 -3.96 7.06 -10.46
C SER A 42 -5.29 7.04 -9.73
N PHE A 43 -5.42 6.17 -8.72
CA PHE A 43 -6.62 6.07 -7.88
C PHE A 43 -6.41 6.86 -6.59
N ALA A 44 -7.15 7.95 -6.44
CA ALA A 44 -7.03 8.81 -5.26
C ALA A 44 -7.63 8.21 -3.99
N LEU A 45 -8.50 7.22 -4.11
CA LEU A 45 -9.22 6.56 -3.00
C LEU A 45 -8.81 5.09 -2.91
N SER A 46 -7.51 4.83 -2.82
CA SER A 46 -6.93 3.49 -2.66
C SER A 46 -6.51 3.26 -1.21
N TYR A 47 -6.93 2.11 -0.65
CA TYR A 47 -6.74 1.80 0.77
C TYR A 47 -6.06 0.44 0.96
N SER A 48 -5.11 0.39 1.87
CA SER A 48 -4.53 -0.87 2.35
C SER A 48 -5.61 -1.78 2.94
N ALA A 49 -5.55 -3.05 2.65
CA ALA A 49 -6.46 -4.03 3.27
C ALA A 49 -6.23 -4.14 4.79
N ASN A 50 -4.97 -3.91 5.21
CA ASN A 50 -4.58 -3.78 6.62
C ASN A 50 -3.30 -2.93 6.67
N PRO A 51 -3.26 -1.79 7.36
CA PRO A 51 -2.12 -0.88 7.33
C PRO A 51 -0.95 -1.34 8.20
N VAL A 52 -0.52 -2.60 8.03
CA VAL A 52 0.67 -3.22 8.62
C VAL A 52 1.34 -4.12 7.58
N CYS A 53 2.67 -4.17 7.55
CA CYS A 53 3.45 -4.79 6.48
C CYS A 53 3.05 -6.24 6.15
N CYS A 54 3.13 -7.17 7.12
CA CYS A 54 2.80 -8.58 6.86
C CYS A 54 1.37 -8.80 6.40
N PRO A 55 0.33 -8.27 7.07
CA PRO A 55 -1.05 -8.47 6.61
C PRO A 55 -1.32 -7.82 5.26
N ALA A 56 -0.85 -6.58 5.00
CA ALA A 56 -1.03 -5.92 3.71
C ALA A 56 -0.42 -6.73 2.56
N ARG A 57 0.82 -7.19 2.72
CA ARG A 57 1.54 -8.00 1.73
C ARG A 57 0.89 -9.36 1.54
N THR A 58 0.48 -10.02 2.63
CA THR A 58 -0.27 -11.29 2.55
C THR A 58 -1.58 -11.11 1.79
N SER A 59 -2.29 -9.99 2.02
CA SER A 59 -3.50 -9.65 1.27
C SER A 59 -3.22 -9.47 -0.22
N TRP A 60 -2.12 -8.83 -0.61
CA TRP A 60 -1.73 -8.71 -2.02
C TRP A 60 -1.42 -10.06 -2.67
N TYR A 61 -0.72 -10.95 -1.96
CA TYR A 61 -0.33 -12.23 -2.57
C TYR A 61 -1.43 -13.27 -2.57
N THR A 62 -2.41 -13.16 -1.68
CA THR A 62 -3.53 -14.12 -1.61
C THR A 62 -4.85 -13.61 -2.22
N GLY A 63 -4.97 -12.29 -2.40
CA GLY A 63 -6.23 -11.65 -2.80
C GLY A 63 -7.31 -11.70 -1.73
N ARG A 64 -6.94 -11.90 -0.46
CA ARG A 64 -7.84 -12.09 0.70
C ARG A 64 -7.68 -10.99 1.72
N MET A 65 -8.71 -10.71 2.50
CA MET A 65 -8.64 -9.82 3.65
C MET A 65 -7.93 -10.51 4.83
N SER A 66 -7.42 -9.72 5.78
CA SER A 66 -6.63 -10.25 6.91
C SER A 66 -7.38 -11.30 7.74
N SER A 67 -8.67 -11.10 7.95
CA SER A 67 -9.54 -12.06 8.65
C SER A 67 -9.78 -13.36 7.88
N GLU A 68 -9.55 -13.38 6.56
CA GLU A 68 -9.68 -14.56 5.72
C GLU A 68 -8.37 -15.37 5.63
N HIS A 69 -7.21 -14.72 5.66
CA HIS A 69 -5.90 -15.41 5.59
C HIS A 69 -5.22 -15.58 6.94
N GLY A 70 -5.73 -14.96 8.01
CA GLY A 70 -5.29 -15.17 9.39
C GLY A 70 -4.05 -14.38 9.82
N ILE A 71 -3.41 -13.61 8.92
CA ILE A 71 -2.28 -12.75 9.26
C ILE A 71 -2.83 -11.35 9.57
N THR A 72 -2.91 -11.02 10.86
CA THR A 72 -3.51 -9.77 11.35
C THR A 72 -2.49 -8.77 11.89
N GLY A 73 -1.22 -9.17 11.99
CA GLY A 73 -0.07 -8.36 12.44
C GLY A 73 1.24 -8.91 11.87
N ASN A 74 2.37 -8.37 12.32
CA ASN A 74 3.72 -8.78 11.82
C ASN A 74 4.18 -10.15 12.35
N ALA A 75 3.26 -11.00 12.78
CA ALA A 75 3.54 -12.34 13.26
C ALA A 75 2.51 -13.33 12.71
N GLY A 76 2.78 -14.62 12.85
CA GLY A 76 1.89 -15.69 12.43
C GLY A 76 2.54 -16.61 11.39
N LYS A 77 1.72 -17.45 10.77
CA LYS A 77 2.13 -18.33 9.68
C LYS A 77 0.98 -18.43 8.69
N LEU A 78 1.20 -17.99 7.47
CA LEU A 78 0.26 -18.19 6.37
C LEU A 78 0.09 -19.68 6.10
N ALA A 79 -1.15 -20.16 6.06
CA ALA A 79 -1.43 -21.56 5.79
C ALA A 79 -0.93 -21.97 4.39
N GLU A 80 -0.32 -23.16 4.30
CA GLU A 80 0.24 -23.68 3.04
C GLU A 80 -0.85 -23.93 1.98
N SER A 81 -2.08 -24.16 2.42
CA SER A 81 -3.25 -24.37 1.54
C SER A 81 -3.65 -23.12 0.74
N PHE A 82 -3.27 -21.93 1.18
CA PHE A 82 -3.54 -20.72 0.41
C PHE A 82 -2.49 -20.57 -0.71
N PRO A 83 -2.88 -20.62 -1.98
CA PRO A 83 -1.97 -20.27 -3.06
C PRO A 83 -1.62 -18.79 -2.98
N ASP A 84 -0.43 -18.42 -3.42
CA ASP A 84 -0.07 -17.03 -3.62
C ASP A 84 0.06 -16.69 -5.12
N LEU A 85 0.12 -15.40 -5.38
CA LEU A 85 0.13 -14.84 -6.73
C LEU A 85 1.28 -15.39 -7.59
N GLY A 86 2.48 -15.57 -7.01
CA GLY A 86 3.62 -16.14 -7.74
C GLY A 86 3.41 -17.58 -8.13
N GLN A 87 2.95 -18.41 -7.20
CA GLN A 87 2.61 -19.83 -7.46
C GLN A 87 1.49 -19.94 -8.48
N TRP A 88 0.47 -19.06 -8.39
CA TRP A 88 -0.67 -19.11 -9.27
C TRP A 88 -0.33 -18.71 -10.69
N LEU A 89 0.38 -17.60 -10.87
CA LEU A 89 0.80 -17.14 -12.19
C LEU A 89 1.81 -18.09 -12.84
N SER A 90 2.71 -18.72 -12.07
CA SER A 90 3.62 -19.75 -12.59
C SER A 90 2.86 -20.94 -13.20
N LYS A 91 1.76 -21.39 -12.55
CA LYS A 91 0.88 -22.44 -13.09
C LYS A 91 0.13 -22.01 -14.36
N HIS A 92 0.02 -20.69 -14.58
CA HIS A 92 -0.67 -20.10 -15.73
C HIS A 92 0.28 -19.55 -16.80
N GLY A 93 1.54 -19.98 -16.78
CA GLY A 93 2.51 -19.77 -17.87
C GLY A 93 3.32 -18.48 -17.77
N TYR A 94 3.44 -17.89 -16.58
CA TYR A 94 4.35 -16.78 -16.30
C TYR A 94 5.66 -17.26 -15.70
N GLU A 95 6.75 -16.59 -16.05
CA GLU A 95 7.98 -16.63 -15.28
C GLU A 95 7.91 -15.60 -14.17
N CYS A 96 7.89 -16.05 -12.90
CA CYS A 96 7.72 -15.16 -11.75
C CYS A 96 9.05 -14.85 -11.09
N TYR A 97 9.38 -13.56 -10.94
CA TYR A 97 10.61 -13.03 -10.37
C TYR A 97 10.32 -12.07 -9.20
N TYR A 98 11.17 -12.09 -8.20
CA TYR A 98 11.07 -11.26 -7.01
C TYR A 98 12.38 -10.60 -6.65
N GLY A 99 12.31 -9.32 -6.27
CA GLY A 99 13.40 -8.60 -5.62
C GLY A 99 12.87 -7.74 -4.49
N GLY A 100 13.59 -7.68 -3.37
CA GLY A 100 13.28 -6.78 -2.28
C GLY A 100 12.57 -7.41 -1.08
N LYS A 101 11.91 -6.57 -0.28
CA LYS A 101 11.24 -6.96 0.96
C LYS A 101 10.02 -7.84 0.69
N TRP A 102 10.07 -9.10 1.16
CA TRP A 102 8.97 -10.07 1.04
C TRP A 102 7.94 -9.94 2.17
N HIS A 103 8.35 -10.22 3.37
CA HIS A 103 7.62 -10.08 4.62
C HIS A 103 6.24 -10.76 4.65
N VAL A 104 6.14 -11.97 4.06
CA VAL A 104 4.96 -12.85 4.21
C VAL A 104 5.31 -13.94 5.20
N PRO A 105 4.69 -13.95 6.40
CA PRO A 105 5.10 -14.82 7.48
C PRO A 105 4.81 -16.30 7.17
N GLY A 106 5.79 -17.15 7.46
CA GLY A 106 5.66 -18.60 7.29
C GLY A 106 5.74 -19.10 5.85
N ARG A 107 6.11 -18.23 4.88
CA ARG A 107 6.33 -18.63 3.48
C ARG A 107 7.66 -18.06 2.96
N ASN A 108 8.51 -18.92 2.43
CA ASN A 108 9.72 -18.49 1.75
C ASN A 108 9.38 -17.90 0.38
N VAL A 109 10.01 -16.80 0.01
CA VAL A 109 9.82 -16.19 -1.31
C VAL A 109 10.21 -17.14 -2.45
N SER A 110 11.22 -17.99 -2.24
CA SER A 110 11.68 -18.98 -3.21
C SER A 110 10.68 -20.08 -3.53
N ASP A 111 9.64 -20.27 -2.69
CA ASP A 111 8.56 -21.23 -2.95
C ASP A 111 7.61 -20.73 -4.05
N SER A 112 7.68 -19.44 -4.38
CA SER A 112 6.73 -18.74 -5.25
C SER A 112 7.40 -18.01 -6.42
N PHE A 113 8.66 -17.59 -6.26
CA PHE A 113 9.38 -16.74 -7.21
C PHE A 113 10.84 -17.15 -7.38
N LYS A 114 11.40 -16.86 -8.56
CA LYS A 114 12.86 -16.81 -8.76
C LYS A 114 13.39 -15.53 -8.15
N ILE A 115 14.31 -15.64 -7.19
CA ILE A 115 14.81 -14.47 -6.46
C ILE A 115 15.86 -13.74 -7.31
N MET A 116 15.68 -12.43 -7.49
CA MET A 116 16.65 -11.52 -8.12
C MET A 116 17.56 -10.87 -7.06
N ALA A 117 16.93 -10.30 -6.02
CA ALA A 117 17.61 -9.63 -4.93
C ALA A 117 16.92 -9.98 -3.59
N GLY A 118 17.73 -10.23 -2.57
CA GLY A 118 17.24 -10.46 -1.20
C GLY A 118 16.71 -9.20 -0.53
N SER A 119 16.17 -9.33 0.68
CA SER A 119 15.79 -8.20 1.52
C SER A 119 16.96 -7.70 2.37
N GLY A 120 16.99 -6.39 2.62
CA GLY A 120 17.98 -5.71 3.46
C GLY A 120 17.44 -4.35 3.91
N ASN A 121 18.25 -3.56 4.59
CA ASN A 121 17.89 -2.25 5.10
C ASN A 121 18.79 -1.16 4.49
N GLY A 122 18.18 0.02 4.30
CA GLY A 122 18.87 1.24 3.92
C GLY A 122 18.96 1.54 2.43
N GLU A 123 19.49 2.72 2.14
CA GLU A 123 19.60 3.27 0.77
C GLU A 123 20.36 2.33 -0.17
N GLN A 124 21.46 1.74 0.30
CA GLN A 124 22.28 0.84 -0.53
C GLN A 124 21.49 -0.37 -1.01
N TYR A 125 20.53 -0.81 -0.21
CA TYR A 125 19.69 -1.94 -0.57
C TYR A 125 18.70 -1.57 -1.69
N ASP A 126 17.97 -0.46 -1.55
CA ASP A 126 17.03 0.00 -2.59
C ASP A 126 17.76 0.34 -3.89
N ALA A 127 18.98 0.93 -3.80
CA ALA A 127 19.82 1.18 -4.96
C ALA A 127 20.25 -0.13 -5.64
N ALA A 128 20.67 -1.14 -4.88
CA ALA A 128 21.03 -2.45 -5.43
C ALA A 128 19.85 -3.13 -6.12
N LEU A 129 18.65 -3.05 -5.53
CA LEU A 129 17.41 -3.53 -6.13
C LEU A 129 17.09 -2.81 -7.43
N GLY A 130 17.21 -1.47 -7.44
CA GLY A 130 17.00 -0.65 -8.64
C GLY A 130 17.93 -1.05 -9.79
N PHE A 131 19.22 -1.20 -9.53
CA PHE A 131 20.20 -1.68 -10.52
C PHE A 131 19.91 -3.09 -11.04
N GLN A 132 19.54 -4.01 -10.17
CA GLN A 132 19.23 -5.39 -10.58
C GLN A 132 17.95 -5.47 -11.39
N ALA A 133 16.93 -4.68 -11.04
CA ALA A 133 15.69 -4.57 -11.80
C ALA A 133 15.94 -3.98 -13.20
N GLU A 134 16.76 -2.92 -13.29
CA GLU A 134 17.20 -2.34 -14.56
C GLU A 134 17.92 -3.38 -15.43
N ALA A 135 18.91 -4.09 -14.87
CA ALA A 135 19.65 -5.13 -15.59
C ALA A 135 18.75 -6.28 -16.06
N PHE A 136 17.81 -6.71 -15.21
CA PHE A 136 16.81 -7.71 -15.58
C PHE A 136 15.97 -7.25 -16.76
N LEU A 137 15.39 -6.06 -16.69
CA LEU A 137 14.53 -5.53 -17.76
C LEU A 137 15.29 -5.37 -19.08
N LEU A 138 16.55 -4.88 -19.05
CA LEU A 138 17.40 -4.79 -20.23
C LEU A 138 17.72 -6.17 -20.83
N SER A 139 17.92 -7.19 -19.98
CA SER A 139 18.13 -8.56 -20.45
C SER A 139 16.94 -9.13 -21.20
N ARG A 140 15.72 -8.70 -20.87
CA ARG A 140 14.47 -9.11 -21.57
C ARG A 140 14.32 -8.50 -22.96
N LEU A 141 15.08 -7.46 -23.29
CA LEU A 141 15.12 -6.85 -24.62
C LEU A 141 16.08 -7.59 -25.57
N SER A 142 17.08 -8.30 -25.05
CA SER A 142 18.19 -8.84 -25.83
C SER A 142 18.03 -10.30 -26.25
N GLY A 143 16.93 -10.97 -25.88
CA GLY A 143 16.73 -12.40 -26.12
C GLY A 143 15.37 -12.75 -26.75
N PRO A 144 15.21 -13.94 -27.31
CA PRO A 144 13.91 -14.41 -27.74
C PRO A 144 13.01 -14.52 -26.52
N SER A 145 11.97 -13.70 -26.48
CA SER A 145 10.97 -13.73 -25.41
C SER A 145 10.14 -15.00 -25.52
N ALA A 146 10.44 -16.00 -24.71
CA ALA A 146 9.72 -17.28 -24.74
C ALA A 146 8.42 -17.23 -23.93
N ALA A 147 8.39 -16.55 -22.77
CA ALA A 147 7.24 -16.50 -21.90
C ALA A 147 7.07 -15.10 -21.31
N PRO A 148 5.83 -14.67 -21.00
CA PRO A 148 5.58 -13.46 -20.26
C PRO A 148 6.14 -13.58 -18.85
N PHE A 149 6.63 -12.47 -18.29
CA PHE A 149 7.14 -12.45 -16.92
C PHE A 149 6.22 -11.65 -15.98
N PHE A 150 6.21 -12.08 -14.72
CA PHE A 150 5.71 -11.32 -13.59
C PHE A 150 6.90 -10.94 -12.71
N LEU A 151 7.24 -9.68 -12.72
CA LEU A 151 8.30 -9.10 -11.90
C LEU A 151 7.68 -8.36 -10.72
N ASN A 152 8.05 -8.75 -9.50
CA ASN A 152 7.61 -8.10 -8.28
C ASN A 152 8.81 -7.45 -7.59
N LEU A 153 8.71 -6.15 -7.29
CA LEU A 153 9.79 -5.34 -6.71
C LEU A 153 9.30 -4.66 -5.44
N GLY A 154 9.84 -5.10 -4.29
CA GLY A 154 9.53 -4.55 -2.97
C GLY A 154 10.63 -3.63 -2.44
N PHE A 155 10.55 -2.33 -2.72
CA PHE A 155 11.45 -1.33 -2.15
C PHE A 155 11.16 -1.13 -0.65
N LEU A 156 12.23 -0.93 0.13
CA LEU A 156 12.11 -0.82 1.58
C LEU A 156 11.74 0.59 2.03
N ASN A 157 12.33 1.63 1.44
CA ASN A 157 12.05 3.00 1.85
C ASN A 157 10.64 3.46 1.42
N PRO A 158 10.05 4.36 2.23
CA PRO A 158 10.60 5.13 3.36
C PRO A 158 10.54 4.45 4.76
N HIS A 159 10.41 3.13 4.86
CA HIS A 159 10.34 2.38 6.12
C HIS A 159 11.55 2.61 7.06
N ASP A 160 12.73 2.94 6.50
CA ASP A 160 13.95 3.22 7.30
C ASP A 160 13.84 4.46 8.20
N ILE A 161 12.70 5.17 8.17
CA ILE A 161 12.39 6.22 9.15
C ILE A 161 12.52 5.71 10.59
N GLY A 162 12.19 4.44 10.84
CA GLY A 162 12.36 3.80 12.14
C GLY A 162 13.82 3.81 12.59
N SER A 163 14.74 3.38 11.73
CA SER A 163 16.18 3.38 12.02
C SER A 163 16.78 4.79 12.03
N ALA A 164 16.29 5.67 11.14
CA ALA A 164 16.84 7.01 10.99
C ALA A 164 16.44 8.00 12.09
N THR A 165 15.27 7.83 12.71
CA THR A 165 14.74 8.84 13.64
C THR A 165 14.24 8.30 14.98
N TYR A 166 13.75 7.06 15.05
CA TYR A 166 13.24 6.51 16.30
C TYR A 166 14.35 5.89 17.15
N SER A 167 15.51 5.59 16.55
CA SER A 167 16.66 5.08 17.28
C SER A 167 17.39 6.21 18.02
N GLN A 168 18.11 5.85 19.08
CA GLN A 168 18.99 6.80 19.81
C GLN A 168 20.17 7.32 18.95
N ALA A 169 20.42 6.73 17.78
CA ALA A 169 21.46 7.14 16.87
C ALA A 169 21.11 8.43 16.08
N CYS A 170 19.82 8.82 16.03
CA CYS A 170 19.42 10.04 15.36
C CYS A 170 19.87 11.28 16.15
N LYS A 171 20.60 12.14 15.46
CA LYS A 171 21.13 13.37 16.04
C LYS A 171 20.23 14.54 15.68
N TYR A 172 19.30 14.86 16.57
CA TYR A 172 18.35 15.96 16.38
C TYR A 172 18.99 17.34 16.44
N GLU A 173 20.24 17.46 16.95
CA GLU A 173 20.98 18.71 16.91
C GLU A 173 21.18 19.26 15.49
N PHE A 174 21.06 18.45 14.47
CA PHE A 174 21.12 18.89 13.08
C PHE A 174 19.82 19.55 12.57
N ALA A 175 18.75 19.51 13.34
CA ALA A 175 17.48 20.13 12.95
C ALA A 175 17.63 21.64 12.71
N GLU A 176 18.49 22.34 13.45
CA GLU A 176 18.76 23.79 13.27
C GLU A 176 19.40 24.09 11.92
N VAL A 177 20.24 23.18 11.39
CA VAL A 177 20.90 23.35 10.08
C VAL A 177 19.92 23.35 8.92
N VAL A 178 18.77 22.70 9.09
CA VAL A 178 17.71 22.59 8.07
C VAL A 178 16.41 23.27 8.51
N ALA A 179 16.48 24.20 9.47
CA ALA A 179 15.31 24.80 10.12
C ALA A 179 14.33 25.45 9.13
N ASP A 180 14.83 26.06 8.06
CA ASP A 180 14.07 26.66 6.97
C ASP A 180 13.36 25.65 6.06
N ARG A 181 13.74 24.38 6.13
CA ARG A 181 13.20 23.26 5.33
C ARG A 181 12.30 22.33 6.12
N LEU A 182 12.19 22.55 7.43
CA LEU A 182 11.36 21.70 8.28
C LEU A 182 9.86 21.90 7.93
N PRO A 183 9.12 20.82 7.65
CA PRO A 183 7.71 20.92 7.35
C PRO A 183 6.92 21.42 8.56
N PRO A 184 5.73 22.02 8.38
CA PRO A 184 4.81 22.29 9.49
C PRO A 184 4.32 20.98 10.11
N LEU A 185 3.89 21.06 11.36
CA LEU A 185 3.22 19.95 12.03
C LEU A 185 1.85 19.70 11.38
N PRO A 186 1.35 18.44 11.35
CA PRO A 186 0.01 18.14 10.86
C PRO A 186 -1.06 18.91 11.66
N PRO A 187 -2.19 19.28 11.04
CA PRO A 187 -3.30 19.93 11.75
C PRO A 187 -3.83 19.10 12.94
N SER A 188 -3.77 17.78 12.85
CA SER A 188 -4.19 16.85 13.91
C SER A 188 -3.15 16.63 15.02
N TYR A 189 -2.00 17.30 14.97
CA TYR A 189 -0.98 17.23 16.02
C TYR A 189 -1.30 18.19 17.18
N ASP A 190 -1.52 17.64 18.37
CA ASP A 190 -1.67 18.46 19.59
C ASP A 190 -0.30 18.77 20.22
N GLN A 191 0.15 19.99 20.02
CA GLN A 191 1.42 20.49 20.58
C GLN A 191 1.47 20.49 22.11
N ASN A 192 0.33 20.52 22.79
CA ASN A 192 0.27 20.53 24.25
C ASN A 192 0.45 19.13 24.84
N ALA A 193 0.08 18.10 24.11
CA ALA A 193 0.21 16.72 24.56
C ALA A 193 1.68 16.26 24.68
N LYS A 194 2.61 16.85 23.86
CA LYS A 194 4.05 16.51 23.79
C LYS A 194 4.36 15.01 23.74
N ALA A 195 3.41 14.24 23.21
CA ALA A 195 3.50 12.78 23.16
C ALA A 195 4.74 12.28 22.39
N LEU A 196 5.20 13.05 21.39
CA LEU A 196 6.35 12.71 20.55
C LEU A 196 7.61 13.53 20.84
N GLY A 197 7.63 14.34 21.91
CA GLY A 197 8.73 15.22 22.29
C GLY A 197 8.50 16.67 21.87
N ASP A 198 9.60 17.41 21.60
CA ASP A 198 9.49 18.81 21.17
C ASP A 198 9.17 18.92 19.67
N ASP A 199 8.57 20.03 19.29
CA ASP A 199 8.08 20.27 17.93
C ASP A 199 9.19 20.26 16.88
N THR A 200 10.39 20.74 17.22
CA THR A 200 11.53 20.75 16.30
C THR A 200 11.98 19.34 15.98
N ARG A 201 12.03 18.48 16.99
CA ARG A 201 12.34 17.06 16.82
C ARG A 201 11.32 16.36 15.91
N VAL A 202 10.03 16.60 16.14
CA VAL A 202 8.95 16.02 15.33
C VAL A 202 9.05 16.49 13.89
N ARG A 203 9.23 17.79 13.65
CA ARG A 203 9.41 18.37 12.31
C ARG A 203 10.66 17.84 11.61
N TYR A 204 11.74 17.62 12.34
CA TYR A 204 12.96 17.02 11.79
C TYR A 204 12.75 15.54 11.39
N MET A 205 12.02 14.78 12.19
CA MET A 205 11.60 13.41 11.84
C MET A 205 10.82 13.42 10.52
N MET A 206 9.84 14.31 10.37
CA MET A 206 9.06 14.45 9.13
C MET A 206 9.97 14.83 7.94
N TYR A 207 10.92 15.73 8.15
CA TYR A 207 11.90 16.11 7.13
C TYR A 207 12.71 14.89 6.64
N ILE A 208 13.21 14.06 7.55
CA ILE A 208 13.96 12.84 7.21
C ILE A 208 13.07 11.88 6.41
N TYR A 209 11.82 11.67 6.84
CA TYR A 209 10.88 10.83 6.10
C TYR A 209 10.74 11.28 4.64
N TYR A 210 10.57 12.55 4.39
CA TYR A 210 10.46 13.09 3.03
C TYR A 210 11.74 12.89 2.20
N ARG A 211 12.93 12.94 2.83
CA ARG A 211 14.20 12.59 2.14
C ARG A 211 14.27 11.11 1.77
N LEU A 212 13.74 10.22 2.61
CA LEU A 212 13.65 8.79 2.29
C LEU A 212 12.68 8.53 1.12
N VAL A 213 11.59 9.30 1.02
CA VAL A 213 10.68 9.24 -0.14
C VAL A 213 11.41 9.65 -1.43
N GLU A 214 12.21 10.70 -1.40
CA GLU A 214 13.01 11.13 -2.57
C GLU A 214 14.10 10.12 -2.95
N MET A 215 14.66 9.43 -1.96
CA MET A 215 15.62 8.35 -2.21
C MET A 215 15.00 7.22 -3.02
N VAL A 216 13.83 6.72 -2.59
CA VAL A 216 13.17 5.64 -3.30
C VAL A 216 12.65 6.09 -4.67
N ASP A 217 12.21 7.34 -4.82
CA ASP A 217 11.80 7.90 -6.12
C ASP A 217 12.89 7.78 -7.19
N ARG A 218 14.16 8.05 -6.82
CA ARG A 218 15.31 7.90 -7.74
C ARG A 218 15.44 6.47 -8.27
N GLU A 219 15.28 5.48 -7.40
CA GLU A 219 15.45 4.09 -7.77
C GLU A 219 14.24 3.56 -8.58
N LEU A 220 13.04 3.99 -8.23
CA LEU A 220 11.84 3.75 -9.03
C LEU A 220 11.99 4.33 -10.45
N GLY A 221 12.59 5.52 -10.54
CA GLY A 221 12.88 6.17 -11.83
C GLY A 221 13.78 5.36 -12.76
N ARG A 222 14.67 4.48 -12.27
CA ARG A 222 15.44 3.54 -13.09
C ARG A 222 14.51 2.56 -13.79
N VAL A 223 13.63 1.93 -13.01
CA VAL A 223 12.69 0.91 -13.51
C VAL A 223 11.71 1.52 -14.51
N PHE A 224 11.09 2.64 -14.14
CA PHE A 224 10.12 3.32 -15.01
C PHE A 224 10.74 3.75 -16.34
N ARG A 225 11.97 4.31 -16.33
CA ARG A 225 12.66 4.74 -17.55
C ARG A 225 12.99 3.61 -18.51
N VAL A 226 13.46 2.46 -18.00
CA VAL A 226 13.75 1.32 -18.87
C VAL A 226 12.50 0.83 -19.56
N ILE A 227 11.40 0.70 -18.82
CA ILE A 227 10.13 0.25 -19.40
C ILE A 227 9.62 1.27 -20.41
N ALA A 228 9.52 2.55 -20.03
CA ALA A 228 8.93 3.60 -20.85
C ALA A 228 9.71 3.89 -22.16
N ASN A 229 11.06 3.71 -22.14
CA ASN A 229 11.92 4.03 -23.28
C ASN A 229 12.36 2.78 -24.08
N SER A 230 11.63 1.68 -23.97
CA SER A 230 11.95 0.44 -24.67
C SER A 230 10.70 -0.24 -25.22
N ASP A 231 10.88 -1.29 -26.01
CA ASP A 231 9.78 -2.10 -26.57
C ASP A 231 8.93 -2.80 -25.47
N LEU A 232 9.43 -2.84 -24.24
CA LEU A 232 8.65 -3.35 -23.10
C LEU A 232 7.37 -2.52 -22.86
N ALA A 233 7.40 -1.20 -23.14
CA ALA A 233 6.23 -0.33 -22.93
C ALA A 233 4.97 -0.84 -23.65
N ALA A 234 5.13 -1.38 -24.86
CA ALA A 234 4.01 -1.84 -25.67
C ALA A 234 3.29 -3.10 -25.13
N ASN A 235 3.95 -3.87 -24.27
CA ASN A 235 3.41 -5.14 -23.76
C ASN A 235 3.69 -5.37 -22.26
N THR A 236 3.72 -4.31 -21.46
CA THR A 236 3.96 -4.42 -20.02
C THR A 236 2.94 -3.60 -19.22
N LEU A 237 2.18 -4.29 -18.40
CA LEU A 237 1.37 -3.68 -17.35
C LEU A 237 2.28 -3.34 -16.16
N VAL A 238 2.31 -2.09 -15.75
CA VAL A 238 3.04 -1.64 -14.55
C VAL A 238 2.06 -1.16 -13.51
N ILE A 239 2.18 -1.70 -12.30
CA ILE A 239 1.37 -1.30 -11.12
C ILE A 239 2.33 -0.80 -10.06
N PHE A 240 2.07 0.38 -9.50
CA PHE A 240 2.81 0.96 -8.37
C PHE A 240 1.88 1.19 -7.20
N SER A 241 2.28 0.78 -5.99
CA SER A 241 1.52 1.00 -4.75
C SER A 241 2.44 1.04 -3.52
N ALA A 242 1.84 1.18 -2.33
CA ALA A 242 2.49 0.99 -1.03
C ALA A 242 1.66 0.04 -0.17
N ASP A 243 2.30 -0.68 0.76
CA ASP A 243 1.60 -1.62 1.65
C ASP A 243 0.76 -0.89 2.71
N HIS A 244 1.25 0.21 3.22
CA HIS A 244 0.56 1.14 4.11
C HIS A 244 1.26 2.51 4.08
N GLY A 245 0.64 3.51 4.72
CA GLY A 245 1.22 4.81 4.93
C GLY A 245 2.02 4.91 6.24
N GLU A 246 2.18 6.13 6.72
CA GLU A 246 2.88 6.53 7.95
C GLU A 246 2.07 7.64 8.62
N MET A 247 1.80 7.54 9.92
CA MET A 247 1.06 8.55 10.68
C MET A 247 1.78 9.91 10.72
N LEU A 248 3.10 9.90 10.70
CA LEU A 248 3.96 11.08 10.57
C LEU A 248 3.56 12.24 11.49
N ALA A 249 3.34 11.94 12.75
CA ALA A 249 2.87 12.81 13.82
C ALA A 249 1.37 13.19 13.79
N ALA A 250 0.63 12.86 12.75
CA ALA A 250 -0.82 13.05 12.76
C ALA A 250 -1.45 12.32 13.96
N HIS A 251 -2.45 12.95 14.59
CA HIS A 251 -3.11 12.44 15.81
C HIS A 251 -2.13 12.10 16.95
N ASN A 252 -0.98 12.77 17.02
CA ASN A 252 0.13 12.48 17.94
C ASN A 252 0.69 11.06 17.83
N GLN A 253 0.60 10.46 16.65
CA GLN A 253 1.04 9.10 16.38
C GLN A 253 2.16 9.06 15.34
N ILE A 254 2.95 8.01 15.39
CA ILE A 254 3.99 7.66 14.42
C ILE A 254 3.81 6.22 14.00
N ARG A 255 4.42 5.82 12.87
CA ARG A 255 4.30 4.49 12.31
C ARG A 255 2.92 4.25 11.67
N LYS A 256 2.33 3.09 11.87
CA LYS A 256 1.21 2.52 11.13
C LYS A 256 0.31 1.70 12.03
N GLY A 257 -0.73 1.10 11.45
CA GLY A 257 -1.64 0.18 12.15
C GLY A 257 -2.99 0.79 12.44
N GLU A 258 -3.16 2.08 12.19
CA GLU A 258 -4.39 2.83 12.43
C GLU A 258 -5.28 2.91 11.17
N ALA A 259 -6.55 3.21 11.38
CA ALA A 259 -7.52 3.37 10.30
C ALA A 259 -7.56 4.79 9.70
N TYR A 260 -6.73 5.72 10.20
CA TYR A 260 -6.63 7.08 9.69
C TYR A 260 -6.09 7.13 8.25
N GLU A 261 -6.45 8.19 7.51
CA GLU A 261 -6.02 8.36 6.11
C GLU A 261 -4.51 8.27 5.95
N GLU A 262 -3.74 8.77 6.92
CA GLU A 262 -2.27 8.77 6.88
C GLU A 262 -1.67 7.35 6.84
N ALA A 263 -2.26 6.39 7.52
CA ALA A 263 -1.79 5.01 7.55
C ALA A 263 -2.52 4.11 6.54
N ALA A 264 -3.83 4.30 6.36
CA ALA A 264 -4.67 3.39 5.58
C ALA A 264 -4.69 3.72 4.08
N ARG A 265 -4.62 5.01 3.70
CA ARG A 265 -4.66 5.45 2.31
C ARG A 265 -3.29 5.39 1.67
N VAL A 266 -3.20 4.69 0.54
CA VAL A 266 -1.94 4.42 -0.16
C VAL A 266 -2.00 4.86 -1.62
N PRO A 267 -0.86 5.22 -2.25
CA PRO A 267 -0.81 5.46 -3.67
C PRO A 267 -1.16 4.18 -4.44
N LEU A 268 -1.88 4.32 -5.55
CA LEU A 268 -2.07 3.25 -6.53
C LEU A 268 -2.11 3.86 -7.91
N VAL A 269 -1.15 3.47 -8.73
CA VAL A 269 -1.04 3.94 -10.12
C VAL A 269 -0.86 2.73 -11.03
N VAL A 270 -1.58 2.72 -12.15
CA VAL A 270 -1.49 1.67 -13.16
C VAL A 270 -1.21 2.29 -14.51
N SER A 271 -0.21 1.75 -15.21
CA SER A 271 0.14 2.15 -16.58
C SER A 271 0.28 0.94 -17.48
N PHE A 272 -0.32 1.02 -18.66
CA PHE A 272 -0.15 0.08 -19.75
C PHE A 272 -0.44 0.85 -21.06
N PRO A 273 0.58 1.41 -21.72
CA PRO A 273 0.40 2.27 -22.88
C PRO A 273 -0.47 1.64 -23.96
N GLY A 274 -1.45 2.38 -24.46
CA GLY A 274 -2.40 1.92 -25.46
C GLY A 274 -3.55 1.06 -24.94
N VAL A 275 -3.53 0.65 -23.66
CA VAL A 275 -4.57 -0.17 -23.01
C VAL A 275 -5.21 0.57 -21.84
N VAL A 276 -4.39 1.06 -20.91
CA VAL A 276 -4.82 1.87 -19.77
C VAL A 276 -4.84 3.35 -20.16
N LYS A 277 -5.87 4.07 -19.75
CA LYS A 277 -5.95 5.52 -19.95
C LYS A 277 -4.85 6.23 -19.18
N SER A 278 -4.18 7.19 -19.82
CA SER A 278 -3.13 8.00 -19.20
C SER A 278 -3.66 9.35 -18.71
N GLY A 279 -3.01 9.94 -17.71
CA GLY A 279 -3.34 11.26 -17.16
C GLY A 279 -4.66 11.29 -16.40
N ILE A 280 -5.15 10.16 -15.93
CA ILE A 280 -6.38 10.06 -15.15
C ILE A 280 -6.07 10.07 -13.65
N SER A 281 -6.72 10.96 -12.93
CA SER A 281 -6.81 10.94 -11.47
C SER A 281 -8.24 10.53 -11.08
N ASP A 282 -8.42 9.22 -10.82
CA ASP A 282 -9.72 8.69 -10.40
C ASP A 282 -9.99 9.04 -8.94
N ARG A 283 -11.07 9.77 -8.71
CA ARG A 283 -11.55 10.24 -7.39
C ARG A 283 -12.94 9.72 -7.06
N GLU A 284 -13.48 8.84 -7.88
CA GLU A 284 -14.87 8.37 -7.81
C GLU A 284 -14.96 6.91 -7.36
N HIS A 285 -13.87 6.14 -7.50
CA HIS A 285 -13.89 4.72 -7.21
C HIS A 285 -13.03 4.38 -6.00
N LEU A 286 -13.65 3.72 -5.03
CA LEU A 286 -13.00 3.21 -3.82
C LEU A 286 -12.28 1.89 -4.14
N VAL A 287 -10.97 1.84 -3.89
CA VAL A 287 -10.11 0.71 -4.24
C VAL A 287 -9.48 0.10 -3.00
N SER A 288 -9.47 -1.22 -2.92
CA SER A 288 -8.79 -1.99 -1.87
C SER A 288 -7.47 -2.58 -2.38
N GLY A 289 -6.48 -2.73 -1.50
CA GLY A 289 -5.22 -3.39 -1.84
C GLY A 289 -5.38 -4.79 -2.47
N VAL A 290 -6.41 -5.54 -2.11
CA VAL A 290 -6.70 -6.86 -2.72
C VAL A 290 -7.14 -6.78 -4.18
N ASP A 291 -7.57 -5.61 -4.67
CA ASP A 291 -7.97 -5.40 -6.07
C ASP A 291 -6.75 -5.46 -7.02
N ILE A 292 -5.56 -5.17 -6.51
CA ILE A 292 -4.29 -5.31 -7.24
C ILE A 292 -4.15 -6.75 -7.74
N THR A 293 -4.38 -7.72 -6.87
CA THR A 293 -4.30 -9.15 -7.22
C THR A 293 -5.32 -9.55 -8.28
N ALA A 294 -6.57 -9.15 -8.10
CA ALA A 294 -7.63 -9.42 -9.08
C ALA A 294 -7.31 -8.79 -10.45
N THR A 295 -6.73 -7.58 -10.45
CA THR A 295 -6.32 -6.88 -11.66
C THR A 295 -5.16 -7.59 -12.37
N ILE A 296 -4.15 -8.01 -11.63
CA ILE A 296 -3.02 -8.79 -12.17
C ILE A 296 -3.51 -10.07 -12.82
N LEU A 297 -4.38 -10.83 -12.14
CA LEU A 297 -4.91 -12.08 -12.65
C LEU A 297 -5.76 -11.87 -13.92
N ASP A 298 -6.58 -10.83 -13.96
CA ASP A 298 -7.42 -10.50 -15.13
C ASP A 298 -6.57 -10.16 -16.36
N TYR A 299 -5.55 -9.28 -16.23
CA TYR A 299 -4.64 -8.99 -17.33
C TYR A 299 -3.79 -10.20 -17.75
N ALA A 300 -3.44 -11.05 -16.79
CA ALA A 300 -2.74 -12.30 -17.07
C ALA A 300 -3.59 -13.35 -17.79
N GLY A 301 -4.92 -13.16 -17.84
CA GLY A 301 -5.85 -14.17 -18.33
C GLY A 301 -5.83 -15.43 -17.47
N ALA A 302 -5.55 -15.28 -16.18
CA ALA A 302 -5.60 -16.36 -15.19
C ALA A 302 -6.92 -16.28 -14.40
N PRO A 303 -7.51 -17.42 -14.00
CA PRO A 303 -8.70 -17.42 -13.17
C PRO A 303 -8.40 -16.83 -11.78
N PRO A 304 -9.41 -16.30 -11.08
CA PRO A 304 -9.26 -15.90 -9.69
C PRO A 304 -8.72 -17.04 -8.81
N MET A 305 -7.92 -16.70 -7.80
CA MET A 305 -7.54 -17.69 -6.79
C MET A 305 -8.73 -18.04 -5.90
N PRO A 306 -8.80 -19.27 -5.36
CA PRO A 306 -9.87 -19.66 -4.46
C PRO A 306 -10.01 -18.71 -3.26
N GLY A 307 -11.22 -18.30 -2.92
CA GLY A 307 -11.55 -17.48 -1.75
C GLY A 307 -11.18 -16.00 -1.86
N MET A 308 -11.02 -15.48 -3.04
CA MET A 308 -10.97 -14.03 -3.29
C MET A 308 -12.40 -13.49 -3.28
N THR A 309 -12.92 -13.15 -2.10
CA THR A 309 -14.34 -12.79 -1.93
C THR A 309 -14.57 -11.27 -2.09
N PHE A 310 -13.63 -10.45 -1.68
CA PHE A 310 -13.75 -8.98 -1.69
C PHE A 310 -13.05 -8.31 -2.87
N ALA A 311 -12.04 -8.96 -3.45
CA ALA A 311 -11.21 -8.42 -4.52
C ALA A 311 -11.99 -8.21 -5.84
N ARG A 312 -11.76 -7.09 -6.52
CA ARG A 312 -12.34 -6.74 -7.83
C ARG A 312 -11.26 -6.28 -8.80
N SER A 313 -11.32 -6.74 -10.04
CA SER A 313 -10.41 -6.25 -11.08
C SER A 313 -10.69 -4.79 -11.42
N LEU A 314 -9.64 -3.97 -11.45
CA LEU A 314 -9.67 -2.57 -11.89
C LEU A 314 -9.72 -2.45 -13.41
N ARG A 315 -9.54 -3.54 -14.15
CA ARG A 315 -9.41 -3.53 -15.62
C ARG A 315 -10.54 -2.77 -16.34
N PRO A 316 -11.83 -2.93 -15.99
CA PRO A 316 -12.89 -2.15 -16.63
C PRO A 316 -12.69 -0.64 -16.46
N LEU A 317 -12.35 -0.18 -15.25
CA LEU A 317 -12.10 1.24 -14.97
C LEU A 317 -10.88 1.75 -15.73
N LEU A 318 -9.79 0.98 -15.72
CA LEU A 318 -8.53 1.29 -16.41
C LEU A 318 -8.70 1.41 -17.93
N GLU A 319 -9.55 0.58 -18.52
CA GLU A 319 -9.88 0.61 -19.95
C GLU A 319 -11.02 1.60 -20.28
N GLY A 320 -11.57 2.28 -19.28
CA GLY A 320 -12.67 3.25 -19.42
C GLY A 320 -14.00 2.63 -19.85
N LYS A 321 -14.24 1.39 -19.41
CA LYS A 321 -15.49 0.67 -19.64
C LYS A 321 -16.43 0.89 -18.46
N PRO A 322 -17.72 1.08 -18.65
CA PRO A 322 -18.69 1.13 -17.57
C PRO A 322 -18.68 -0.21 -16.80
N ALA A 323 -18.60 -0.11 -15.49
CA ALA A 323 -18.70 -1.27 -14.60
C ALA A 323 -19.42 -0.88 -13.30
N PRO A 324 -20.29 -1.74 -12.75
CA PRO A 324 -20.80 -1.53 -11.42
C PRO A 324 -19.63 -1.60 -10.43
N TRP A 325 -19.55 -0.62 -9.51
CA TRP A 325 -18.48 -0.55 -8.54
C TRP A 325 -19.02 -0.59 -7.12
N ARG A 326 -18.14 -0.85 -6.15
CA ARG A 326 -18.52 -0.94 -4.74
C ARG A 326 -18.86 0.43 -4.15
N GLU A 327 -19.79 0.46 -3.21
CA GLU A 327 -20.18 1.64 -2.44
C GLU A 327 -19.13 1.95 -1.35
N TYR A 328 -18.39 0.94 -0.87
CA TYR A 328 -17.43 1.07 0.23
C TYR A 328 -16.19 0.21 0.03
N VAL A 329 -15.11 0.59 0.71
CA VAL A 329 -13.97 -0.30 1.00
C VAL A 329 -13.90 -0.56 2.49
N ALA A 330 -13.24 -1.67 2.83
CA ALA A 330 -12.92 -2.03 4.20
C ALA A 330 -11.41 -2.09 4.39
N THR A 331 -10.97 -1.67 5.59
CA THR A 331 -9.61 -1.88 6.09
C THR A 331 -9.71 -2.53 7.47
N GLU A 332 -8.97 -3.60 7.68
CA GLU A 332 -8.87 -4.27 8.96
C GLU A 332 -7.54 -3.88 9.62
N THR A 333 -7.52 -3.60 10.91
CA THR A 333 -6.30 -3.20 11.61
C THR A 333 -5.74 -4.32 12.49
N ALA A 334 -4.46 -4.25 12.82
CA ALA A 334 -3.84 -5.20 13.74
C ALA A 334 -4.46 -5.18 15.15
N SER A 335 -5.07 -4.08 15.57
CA SER A 335 -5.80 -3.94 16.83
C SER A 335 -7.16 -4.63 16.83
N GLY A 336 -7.62 -5.14 15.69
CA GLY A 336 -8.94 -5.75 15.52
C GLY A 336 -10.05 -4.76 15.15
N SER A 337 -9.70 -3.51 14.86
CA SER A 337 -10.65 -2.53 14.33
C SER A 337 -10.97 -2.83 12.87
N THR A 338 -12.17 -2.45 12.44
CA THR A 338 -12.57 -2.51 11.04
C THR A 338 -13.09 -1.14 10.61
N MET A 339 -12.51 -0.60 9.56
CA MET A 339 -12.95 0.62 8.89
C MET A 339 -13.90 0.27 7.74
N ILE A 340 -14.97 1.03 7.61
CA ILE A 340 -15.84 1.10 6.41
C ILE A 340 -15.75 2.52 5.88
N ARG A 341 -15.25 2.68 4.65
CA ARG A 341 -15.05 3.95 3.97
C ARG A 341 -15.95 4.05 2.74
N THR A 342 -16.86 5.01 2.73
CA THR A 342 -17.66 5.45 1.56
C THR A 342 -17.00 6.67 0.90
N LEU A 343 -17.58 7.29 -0.11
CA LEU A 343 -16.97 8.45 -0.79
C LEU A 343 -16.79 9.68 0.12
N GLU A 344 -17.68 9.85 1.09
CA GLU A 344 -17.70 11.06 1.92
C GLU A 344 -17.40 10.76 3.40
N HIS A 345 -17.69 9.54 3.87
CA HIS A 345 -17.67 9.24 5.30
C HIS A 345 -16.80 8.02 5.61
N LYS A 346 -16.31 7.99 6.84
CA LYS A 346 -15.57 6.86 7.41
C LYS A 346 -16.18 6.46 8.76
N TYR A 347 -16.42 5.18 8.91
CA TYR A 347 -16.82 4.55 10.17
C TYR A 347 -15.77 3.55 10.58
N VAL A 348 -15.33 3.59 11.84
CA VAL A 348 -14.40 2.64 12.42
C VAL A 348 -15.04 2.00 13.64
N THR A 349 -15.10 0.67 13.68
CA THR A 349 -15.48 -0.07 14.88
C THR A 349 -14.26 -0.61 15.58
N SER A 350 -14.16 -0.42 16.89
CA SER A 350 -13.05 -0.89 17.71
C SER A 350 -13.47 -1.28 19.13
N ALA A 351 -12.60 -1.99 19.84
CA ALA A 351 -12.81 -2.31 21.25
C ALA A 351 -12.79 -1.06 22.16
N ALA A 352 -12.18 0.02 21.72
CA ALA A 352 -12.13 1.30 22.46
C ALA A 352 -13.38 2.15 22.27
N GLY A 353 -14.21 1.80 21.30
CA GLY A 353 -15.41 2.52 20.89
C GLY A 353 -15.46 2.76 19.39
N ASP A 354 -16.63 3.08 18.91
CA ASP A 354 -16.83 3.40 17.49
C ASP A 354 -16.46 4.86 17.19
N GLU A 355 -16.01 5.10 15.94
CA GLU A 355 -15.71 6.43 15.44
C GLU A 355 -16.42 6.67 14.11
N PHE A 356 -16.77 7.94 13.83
CA PHE A 356 -17.39 8.34 12.58
C PHE A 356 -16.92 9.73 12.15
N TYR A 357 -16.49 9.85 10.89
CA TYR A 357 -15.89 11.06 10.34
C TYR A 357 -16.56 11.47 9.01
N ASP A 358 -16.76 12.77 8.82
CA ASP A 358 -17.10 13.39 7.53
C ASP A 358 -15.83 13.86 6.84
N LEU A 359 -15.34 13.08 5.88
CA LEU A 359 -14.06 13.37 5.20
C LEU A 359 -14.17 14.45 4.12
N ALA A 360 -15.39 14.86 3.74
CA ALA A 360 -15.60 15.99 2.85
C ALA A 360 -15.40 17.31 3.58
N GLY A 361 -15.90 17.41 4.80
CA GLY A 361 -15.79 18.60 5.65
C GLY A 361 -14.60 18.59 6.60
N ASP A 362 -14.11 17.40 6.97
CA ASP A 362 -13.02 17.17 7.92
C ASP A 362 -12.05 16.10 7.40
N PRO A 363 -11.25 16.38 6.36
CA PRO A 363 -10.34 15.41 5.77
C PRO A 363 -9.19 15.01 6.72
N GLY A 364 -8.98 15.72 7.81
CA GLY A 364 -7.99 15.42 8.85
C GLY A 364 -8.55 14.62 10.02
N GLU A 365 -9.80 14.16 9.96
CA GLU A 365 -10.43 13.28 10.96
C GLU A 365 -10.33 13.83 12.40
N MET A 366 -10.52 15.15 12.54
CA MET A 366 -10.36 15.89 13.81
C MET A 366 -11.57 15.78 14.70
N LYS A 367 -12.76 15.56 14.12
CA LYS A 367 -14.03 15.58 14.84
C LYS A 367 -14.77 14.25 14.71
N ASN A 368 -14.73 13.45 15.77
CA ASN A 368 -15.54 12.23 15.85
C ASN A 368 -17.01 12.56 16.03
N LEU A 369 -17.82 12.22 15.02
CA LEU A 369 -19.26 12.48 14.96
C LEU A 369 -20.13 11.33 15.49
N ILE A 370 -19.55 10.28 16.08
CA ILE A 370 -20.28 9.08 16.49
C ILE A 370 -21.44 9.35 17.45
N ALA A 371 -21.29 10.36 18.29
CA ALA A 371 -22.31 10.78 19.26
C ALA A 371 -23.19 11.96 18.76
N ASP A 372 -22.96 12.46 17.54
CA ASP A 372 -23.73 13.55 16.98
C ASP A 372 -25.09 13.02 16.47
N GLY A 373 -26.18 13.51 17.02
CA GLY A 373 -27.53 13.13 16.61
C GLY A 373 -27.83 13.41 15.13
N ALA A 374 -27.20 14.42 14.53
CA ALA A 374 -27.34 14.74 13.11
C ALA A 374 -26.67 13.68 12.21
N ALA A 375 -25.68 12.95 12.71
CA ALA A 375 -25.00 11.88 11.99
C ALA A 375 -25.63 10.48 12.19
N ALA A 376 -26.64 10.34 13.03
CA ALA A 376 -27.19 9.05 13.48
C ALA A 376 -27.64 8.14 12.32
N GLU A 377 -28.29 8.68 11.29
CA GLU A 377 -28.71 7.91 10.12
C GLU A 377 -27.51 7.42 9.30
N MET A 378 -26.52 8.27 9.09
CA MET A 378 -25.29 7.92 8.36
C MET A 378 -24.47 6.86 9.11
N VAL A 379 -24.37 6.97 10.43
CA VAL A 379 -23.76 5.96 11.31
C VAL A 379 -24.50 4.61 11.18
N ALA A 380 -25.83 4.63 11.24
CA ALA A 380 -26.64 3.42 11.09
C ALA A 380 -26.43 2.73 9.73
N ASN A 381 -26.34 3.52 8.65
CA ASN A 381 -26.00 2.99 7.31
C ASN A 381 -24.62 2.34 7.29
N HIS A 382 -23.60 2.97 7.87
CA HIS A 382 -22.24 2.38 7.89
C HIS A 382 -22.15 1.10 8.74
N LYS A 383 -22.93 1.01 9.82
CA LYS A 383 -23.10 -0.23 10.59
C LYS A 383 -23.75 -1.34 9.76
N ARG A 384 -24.69 -1.00 8.87
CA ARG A 384 -25.27 -1.94 7.91
C ARG A 384 -24.21 -2.40 6.91
N LEU A 385 -23.42 -1.49 6.33
CA LEU A 385 -22.34 -1.80 5.40
C LEU A 385 -21.25 -2.68 6.06
N LEU A 386 -20.93 -2.45 7.33
CA LEU A 386 -20.04 -3.33 8.09
C LEU A 386 -20.60 -4.76 8.22
N THR A 387 -21.91 -4.87 8.47
CA THR A 387 -22.57 -6.17 8.54
C THR A 387 -22.54 -6.89 7.19
N GLU A 388 -22.78 -6.15 6.11
CA GLU A 388 -22.68 -6.65 4.73
C GLU A 388 -21.25 -7.11 4.43
N TYR A 389 -20.24 -6.29 4.72
CA TYR A 389 -18.83 -6.65 4.57
C TYR A 389 -18.51 -7.98 5.26
N ARG A 390 -18.87 -8.11 6.55
CA ARG A 390 -18.62 -9.32 7.34
C ARG A 390 -19.36 -10.56 6.82
N SER A 391 -20.46 -10.37 6.11
CA SER A 391 -21.19 -11.48 5.46
C SER A 391 -20.63 -11.87 4.09
N THR A 392 -19.86 -10.97 3.46
CA THR A 392 -19.25 -11.18 2.14
C THR A 392 -17.95 -11.96 2.23
N ILE A 393 -17.17 -11.73 3.28
CA ILE A 393 -15.84 -12.33 3.46
C ILE A 393 -15.92 -13.65 4.23
N ASP A 394 -14.98 -14.56 3.94
CA ASP A 394 -14.87 -15.86 4.61
C ASP A 394 -13.95 -15.77 5.84
N ILE A 395 -14.48 -15.15 6.89
CA ILE A 395 -13.72 -14.96 8.15
C ILE A 395 -13.38 -16.31 8.78
N LEU A 396 -12.09 -16.51 9.09
CA LEU A 396 -11.63 -17.70 9.81
C LEU A 396 -12.36 -17.85 11.14
N PRO A 397 -12.79 -19.07 11.51
CA PRO A 397 -13.62 -19.32 12.72
C PRO A 397 -13.04 -18.71 14.00
N GLU A 398 -11.72 -18.78 14.19
CA GLU A 398 -11.02 -18.23 15.34
C GLU A 398 -11.01 -16.71 15.42
N LEU A 399 -11.32 -16.02 14.30
CA LEU A 399 -11.34 -14.55 14.20
C LEU A 399 -12.76 -13.97 14.18
N ARG A 400 -13.81 -14.80 14.16
CA ARG A 400 -15.21 -14.35 14.05
C ARG A 400 -15.69 -13.49 15.22
N ASN A 401 -15.11 -13.67 16.42
CA ASN A 401 -15.46 -12.92 17.62
C ASN A 401 -14.57 -11.68 17.84
N GLY A 402 -13.89 -11.23 16.79
CA GLY A 402 -12.87 -10.21 16.87
C GLY A 402 -11.53 -10.78 17.34
N TRP A 403 -10.43 -10.29 16.75
CA TRP A 403 -9.10 -10.62 17.26
C TRP A 403 -8.63 -9.50 18.19
N SER A 404 -8.42 -9.80 19.46
CA SER A 404 -7.54 -9.00 20.27
C SER A 404 -6.13 -9.54 20.06
N VAL A 405 -5.24 -8.75 19.48
CA VAL A 405 -3.82 -9.07 19.53
C VAL A 405 -3.45 -9.18 21.01
N LYS A 406 -3.18 -10.39 21.50
CA LYS A 406 -2.37 -10.48 22.70
C LYS A 406 -1.14 -9.64 22.41
N LYS A 407 -0.95 -8.53 23.14
CA LYS A 407 0.26 -7.72 23.06
C LYS A 407 1.44 -8.66 23.28
N GLY A 408 1.91 -9.28 22.22
CA GLY A 408 3.24 -9.83 22.17
C GLY A 408 4.13 -8.62 22.41
N ARG A 409 4.96 -8.68 23.46
CA ARG A 409 6.02 -7.71 23.69
C ARG A 409 6.70 -7.49 22.34
N GLY A 410 6.79 -6.22 21.93
CA GLY A 410 7.37 -5.86 20.67
C GLY A 410 8.70 -6.59 20.48
N GLY A 411 8.72 -7.49 19.53
CA GLY A 411 9.93 -7.93 18.90
C GLY A 411 10.29 -6.83 17.93
N ASP A 412 11.45 -6.29 18.12
CA ASP A 412 12.03 -5.25 17.28
C ASP A 412 11.98 -5.70 15.82
N ASP A 413 11.57 -4.76 14.96
CA ASP A 413 11.64 -4.91 13.50
C ASP A 413 13.12 -5.14 13.10
N GLU A 414 13.52 -6.37 12.72
CA GLU A 414 14.69 -6.66 11.90
C GLU A 414 14.34 -6.60 10.41
#